data_9cd4dd35481bbc2f42a0f423bb97e76e
#
_entry.id   9cd4dd35481bbc2f42a0f423bb97e76e
#
_cell.length_a   1.000
_cell.length_b   1.000
_cell.length_c   1.000
_cell.angle_alpha   90.00
_cell.angle_beta   90.00
_cell.angle_gamma   90.00
#
_symmetry.space_group_name_H-M   'P 1'
#
loop_
_entity.id
_entity.type
_entity.pdbx_description
1 polymer ?
#
loop_
_entity_poly.entity_id
_entity_poly.type
_entity_poly.pdbx_seq_one_letter_code
_entity_poly.pdbx_strand_id
1 'polypeptide(L)'
;MRIVVGNLTSTLETDNPKIINALKDKYSFAVPGHEYSAAYKRRRWDGKKRYFNSKGKFRTGLLSRILKDLETIGVEKVDLDNNPEEEEFFIPELGEFEYREYQEKAIYECLRKRRAIIDSPTGSGKTLIMAGCIAALQWGDNPKAVVLFREKGILNQTYEFFKKCGIKNLGYNSGEGYVPGQVMLSTVQSIDKIIDTHLQDTEILMVDEAHQFCKGETTIAAVESFPNASYRLAFTATPPRENAKDINARMVLEGAFGPVYTTRTAEDLIKDGALAKPIIQVVDNTPASSIRSPISYLEIYDQYVVNCDSRNDKIKEIVTKIYQSNSKAKVLILVKNLQHIENLQSRIENCYTIEGKDDIDSRYDIINKFVKEDNPATIIGTNVMQTGISIDEISHMINARGLSGEVPTLQGLGRGIRKAEGKDKMYFYDFYDRIPYLENHSKQRILHYKRLKFEVNNVRF
;
A
#
# COMPACT_ATOMS: atom_id res chain seq x y z
N MET A 1 27.26 -23.74 -14.92
CA MET A 1 26.04 -22.97 -15.29
C MET A 1 26.29 -21.52 -14.93
N ARG A 2 25.83 -20.58 -15.76
CA ARG A 2 26.14 -19.15 -15.60
C ARG A 2 24.86 -18.32 -15.69
N ILE A 3 24.77 -17.25 -14.90
CA ILE A 3 23.74 -16.23 -15.07
C ILE A 3 24.43 -14.90 -15.35
N VAL A 4 24.10 -14.30 -16.49
CA VAL A 4 24.50 -12.93 -16.81
C VAL A 4 23.48 -11.99 -16.17
N VAL A 5 23.93 -11.25 -15.17
CA VAL A 5 23.07 -10.35 -14.38
C VAL A 5 23.04 -8.98 -15.06
N GLY A 6 21.88 -8.59 -15.55
CA GLY A 6 21.65 -7.24 -16.07
C GLY A 6 20.76 -6.43 -15.13
N ASN A 7 20.62 -5.13 -15.38
CA ASN A 7 19.83 -4.30 -14.46
C ASN A 7 18.32 -4.59 -14.54
N LEU A 8 17.72 -4.61 -15.72
CA LEU A 8 16.29 -4.92 -15.88
C LEU A 8 16.02 -6.41 -16.04
N THR A 9 16.89 -7.10 -16.77
CA THR A 9 16.73 -8.51 -17.10
C THR A 9 18.05 -9.25 -17.00
N SER A 10 17.98 -10.49 -16.52
CA SER A 10 19.08 -11.44 -16.46
C SER A 10 18.82 -12.65 -17.35
N THR A 11 19.88 -13.37 -17.72
CA THR A 11 19.79 -14.53 -18.59
C THR A 11 20.54 -15.71 -17.99
N LEU A 12 19.87 -16.83 -17.85
CA LEU A 12 20.46 -18.11 -17.49
C LEU A 12 21.03 -18.78 -18.74
N GLU A 13 22.34 -19.02 -18.74
CA GLU A 13 23.07 -19.74 -19.80
C GLU A 13 23.39 -21.18 -19.34
N THR A 14 22.84 -22.15 -20.07
CA THR A 14 23.02 -23.57 -19.81
C THR A 14 22.78 -24.41 -21.06
N ASP A 15 23.57 -25.45 -21.23
CA ASP A 15 23.39 -26.44 -22.31
C ASP A 15 22.30 -27.48 -21.99
N ASN A 16 21.70 -27.41 -20.79
CA ASN A 16 20.67 -28.35 -20.35
C ASN A 16 19.25 -27.81 -20.62
N PRO A 17 18.57 -28.21 -21.69
CA PRO A 17 17.25 -27.71 -22.04
C PRO A 17 16.15 -28.15 -21.04
N LYS A 18 16.40 -29.22 -20.25
CA LYS A 18 15.45 -29.66 -19.24
C LYS A 18 15.31 -28.63 -18.12
N ILE A 19 16.41 -27.97 -17.72
CA ILE A 19 16.41 -26.92 -16.70
C ILE A 19 15.64 -25.70 -17.20
N ILE A 20 15.91 -25.26 -18.45
CA ILE A 20 15.19 -24.12 -19.08
C ILE A 20 13.67 -24.43 -19.11
N ASN A 21 13.27 -25.64 -19.52
CA ASN A 21 11.86 -26.00 -19.60
C ASN A 21 11.21 -26.08 -18.20
N ALA A 22 11.90 -26.67 -17.22
CA ALA A 22 11.40 -26.77 -15.85
C ALA A 22 11.16 -25.39 -15.24
N LEU A 23 12.11 -24.45 -15.38
CA LEU A 23 11.95 -23.09 -14.91
C LEU A 23 10.86 -22.34 -15.68
N LYS A 24 10.80 -22.46 -17.00
CA LYS A 24 9.75 -21.85 -17.82
C LYS A 24 8.36 -22.31 -17.37
N ASP A 25 8.19 -23.59 -17.09
CA ASP A 25 6.90 -24.13 -16.64
C ASP A 25 6.57 -23.67 -15.21
N LYS A 26 7.54 -23.68 -14.32
CA LYS A 26 7.41 -23.20 -12.93
C LYS A 26 7.04 -21.71 -12.86
N TYR A 27 7.59 -20.89 -13.76
CA TYR A 27 7.33 -19.44 -13.82
C TYR A 27 6.26 -19.08 -14.86
N SER A 28 5.31 -19.99 -15.13
CA SER A 28 4.15 -19.79 -16.02
C SER A 28 2.87 -19.88 -15.20
N PHE A 29 2.17 -18.77 -15.03
CA PHE A 29 0.97 -18.70 -14.20
C PHE A 29 -0.26 -18.32 -15.02
N ALA A 30 -1.39 -18.97 -14.75
CA ALA A 30 -2.66 -18.62 -15.37
C ALA A 30 -3.05 -17.16 -14.99
N VAL A 31 -3.55 -16.42 -15.98
CA VAL A 31 -4.07 -15.08 -15.76
C VAL A 31 -5.52 -15.18 -15.31
N PRO A 32 -5.92 -14.63 -14.17
CA PRO A 32 -7.31 -14.65 -13.72
C PRO A 32 -8.26 -14.13 -14.80
N GLY A 33 -9.32 -14.85 -15.10
CA GLY A 33 -10.29 -14.49 -16.13
C GLY A 33 -9.83 -14.73 -17.58
N HIS A 34 -8.70 -15.43 -17.79
CA HIS A 34 -8.21 -15.75 -19.14
C HIS A 34 -9.24 -16.49 -20.00
N GLU A 35 -10.10 -17.30 -19.39
CA GLU A 35 -11.17 -18.06 -20.04
C GLU A 35 -12.20 -17.16 -20.76
N TYR A 36 -12.33 -15.91 -20.35
CA TYR A 36 -13.20 -14.92 -20.99
C TYR A 36 -12.51 -14.17 -22.13
N SER A 37 -11.19 -14.26 -22.25
CA SER A 37 -10.41 -13.58 -23.28
C SER A 37 -10.67 -14.13 -24.68
N ALA A 38 -10.83 -13.25 -25.67
CA ALA A 38 -10.99 -13.63 -27.07
C ALA A 38 -9.76 -14.39 -27.62
N ALA A 39 -8.56 -14.05 -27.15
CA ALA A 39 -7.33 -14.72 -27.57
C ALA A 39 -7.28 -16.18 -27.07
N TYR A 40 -7.72 -16.43 -25.83
CA TYR A 40 -7.82 -17.78 -25.28
C TYR A 40 -8.90 -18.60 -25.99
N LYS A 41 -10.11 -18.05 -26.16
CA LYS A 41 -11.22 -18.71 -26.88
C LYS A 41 -10.84 -19.09 -28.33
N ARG A 42 -10.04 -18.25 -28.98
CA ARG A 42 -9.53 -18.50 -30.34
C ARG A 42 -8.25 -19.36 -30.36
N ARG A 43 -7.83 -19.93 -29.23
CA ARG A 43 -6.59 -20.74 -29.08
C ARG A 43 -5.31 -20.05 -29.55
N ARG A 44 -5.27 -18.71 -29.55
CA ARG A 44 -4.09 -17.90 -29.89
C ARG A 44 -3.17 -17.66 -28.69
N TRP A 45 -3.65 -17.94 -27.49
CA TRP A 45 -2.96 -17.80 -26.23
C TRP A 45 -3.43 -18.89 -25.26
N ASP A 46 -2.51 -19.45 -24.45
CA ASP A 46 -2.77 -20.54 -23.49
C ASP A 46 -3.27 -20.07 -22.12
N GLY A 47 -3.59 -18.78 -21.97
CA GLY A 47 -4.08 -18.21 -20.72
C GLY A 47 -3.01 -17.96 -19.67
N LYS A 48 -1.73 -18.20 -19.97
CA LYS A 48 -0.62 -18.07 -19.02
C LYS A 48 0.27 -16.85 -19.32
N LYS A 49 0.78 -16.22 -18.26
CA LYS A 49 1.85 -15.24 -18.32
C LYS A 49 3.15 -15.90 -17.87
N ARG A 50 4.20 -15.67 -18.63
CA ARG A 50 5.53 -16.27 -18.39
C ARG A 50 6.51 -15.24 -17.89
N TYR A 51 7.20 -15.56 -16.80
CA TYR A 51 8.19 -14.69 -16.15
C TYR A 51 9.62 -15.21 -16.35
N PHE A 52 9.75 -16.39 -16.94
CA PHE A 52 10.99 -16.98 -17.44
C PHE A 52 10.71 -17.54 -18.84
N ASN A 53 11.52 -17.19 -19.83
CA ASN A 53 11.28 -17.58 -21.22
C ASN A 53 12.18 -18.74 -21.69
N SER A 54 11.93 -19.24 -22.91
CA SER A 54 12.67 -20.36 -23.51
C SER A 54 14.15 -20.02 -23.85
N LYS A 55 14.55 -18.74 -23.80
CA LYS A 55 15.93 -18.28 -23.98
C LYS A 55 16.65 -18.08 -22.64
N GLY A 56 16.07 -18.55 -21.52
CA GLY A 56 16.64 -18.35 -20.18
C GLY A 56 16.50 -16.93 -19.64
N LYS A 57 15.78 -16.02 -20.31
CA LYS A 57 15.66 -14.61 -19.90
C LYS A 57 14.53 -14.42 -18.91
N PHE A 58 14.81 -13.63 -17.85
CA PHE A 58 13.87 -13.27 -16.79
C PHE A 58 14.17 -11.86 -16.24
N ARG A 59 13.24 -11.27 -15.50
CA ARG A 59 13.49 -9.99 -14.81
C ARG A 59 14.42 -10.20 -13.63
N THR A 60 15.44 -9.35 -13.50
CA THR A 60 16.54 -9.50 -12.55
C THR A 60 16.07 -9.61 -11.09
N GLY A 61 15.00 -8.96 -10.71
CA GLY A 61 14.46 -9.09 -9.34
C GLY A 61 14.05 -10.52 -8.95
N LEU A 62 13.86 -11.44 -9.92
CA LEU A 62 13.59 -12.85 -9.65
C LEU A 62 14.85 -13.69 -9.41
N LEU A 63 16.05 -13.10 -9.50
CA LEU A 63 17.34 -13.81 -9.41
C LEU A 63 17.43 -14.69 -8.17
N SER A 64 17.15 -14.14 -6.98
CA SER A 64 17.23 -14.89 -5.71
C SER A 64 16.29 -16.10 -5.69
N ARG A 65 15.09 -15.96 -6.28
CA ARG A 65 14.10 -17.03 -6.38
C ARG A 65 14.57 -18.12 -7.34
N ILE A 66 15.12 -17.74 -8.49
CA ILE A 66 15.62 -18.66 -9.50
C ILE A 66 16.84 -19.42 -8.98
N LEU A 67 17.77 -18.75 -8.28
CA LEU A 67 18.92 -19.40 -7.64
C LEU A 67 18.47 -20.47 -6.64
N LYS A 68 17.51 -20.15 -5.77
CA LYS A 68 16.95 -21.14 -4.82
C LYS A 68 16.29 -22.32 -5.54
N ASP A 69 15.61 -22.07 -6.66
CA ASP A 69 14.97 -23.12 -7.43
C ASP A 69 16.00 -24.01 -8.15
N LEU A 70 17.10 -23.43 -8.65
CA LEU A 70 18.21 -24.18 -9.23
C LEU A 70 18.89 -25.08 -8.18
N GLU A 71 19.12 -24.57 -6.99
CA GLU A 71 19.62 -25.37 -5.85
C GLU A 71 18.67 -26.54 -5.53
N THR A 72 17.35 -26.30 -5.51
CA THR A 72 16.34 -27.33 -5.23
C THR A 72 16.35 -28.46 -6.27
N ILE A 73 16.70 -28.20 -7.51
CA ILE A 73 16.80 -29.20 -8.57
C ILE A 73 18.21 -29.80 -8.70
N GLY A 74 19.08 -29.55 -7.74
CA GLY A 74 20.41 -30.18 -7.65
C GLY A 74 21.54 -29.48 -8.41
N VAL A 75 21.38 -28.20 -8.72
CA VAL A 75 22.47 -27.40 -9.30
C VAL A 75 23.36 -26.87 -8.19
N GLU A 76 24.55 -27.44 -8.05
CA GLU A 76 25.48 -27.14 -6.94
C GLU A 76 26.16 -25.77 -7.09
N LYS A 77 26.41 -25.31 -8.33
CA LYS A 77 27.12 -24.06 -8.57
C LYS A 77 26.53 -23.28 -9.76
N VAL A 78 26.29 -22.01 -9.51
CA VAL A 78 25.92 -21.03 -10.54
C VAL A 78 26.89 -19.86 -10.46
N ASP A 79 27.58 -19.58 -11.55
CA ASP A 79 28.45 -18.42 -11.65
C ASP A 79 27.62 -17.19 -12.01
N LEU A 80 27.80 -16.11 -11.27
CA LEU A 80 27.08 -14.84 -11.49
C LEU A 80 28.04 -13.82 -12.11
N ASP A 81 27.75 -13.40 -13.33
CA ASP A 81 28.49 -12.33 -13.98
C ASP A 81 27.82 -10.99 -13.74
N ASN A 82 28.62 -9.95 -13.53
CA ASN A 82 28.16 -8.58 -13.27
C ASN A 82 27.29 -8.46 -11.99
N ASN A 83 27.43 -9.38 -11.04
CA ASN A 83 26.77 -9.24 -9.74
C ASN A 83 27.52 -8.17 -8.92
N PRO A 84 26.86 -7.12 -8.44
CA PRO A 84 27.51 -6.08 -7.65
C PRO A 84 28.10 -6.66 -6.36
N GLU A 85 29.26 -6.19 -5.97
CA GLU A 85 29.89 -6.52 -4.68
C GLU A 85 29.11 -5.93 -3.52
N GLU A 86 29.21 -6.55 -2.34
CA GLU A 86 28.66 -6.03 -1.11
C GLU A 86 29.51 -4.84 -0.64
N GLU A 87 28.87 -3.75 -0.27
CA GLU A 87 29.49 -2.53 0.24
C GLU A 87 29.09 -2.32 1.71
N GLU A 88 29.96 -1.69 2.48
CA GLU A 88 29.61 -1.21 3.82
C GLU A 88 28.92 0.15 3.70
N PHE A 89 27.86 0.35 4.46
CA PHE A 89 27.07 1.58 4.43
C PHE A 89 27.05 2.23 5.81
N PHE A 90 27.21 3.54 5.83
CA PHE A 90 26.94 4.37 6.97
C PHE A 90 25.49 4.90 6.87
N ILE A 91 24.69 4.73 7.91
CA ILE A 91 23.33 5.25 7.98
C ILE A 91 23.39 6.55 8.77
N PRO A 92 23.24 7.72 8.12
CA PRO A 92 23.31 9.01 8.82
C PRO A 92 22.04 9.29 9.61
N GLU A 93 22.16 10.08 10.67
CA GLU A 93 21.01 10.65 11.38
C GLU A 93 20.22 11.60 10.45
N LEU A 94 18.92 11.69 10.65
CA LEU A 94 18.01 12.49 9.83
C LEU A 94 17.34 13.60 10.67
N GLY A 95 18.02 14.73 10.82
CA GLY A 95 17.49 15.85 11.60
C GLY A 95 17.16 15.46 13.04
N GLU A 96 15.90 15.63 13.43
CA GLU A 96 15.40 15.29 14.78
C GLU A 96 14.86 13.85 14.88
N PHE A 97 14.92 13.06 13.80
CA PHE A 97 14.32 11.74 13.74
C PHE A 97 15.31 10.66 14.17
N GLU A 98 14.94 9.90 15.18
CA GLU A 98 15.65 8.70 15.60
C GLU A 98 15.09 7.46 14.90
N TYR A 99 15.97 6.59 14.40
CA TYR A 99 15.56 5.31 13.87
C TYR A 99 15.26 4.33 14.99
N ARG A 100 14.23 3.52 14.77
CA ARG A 100 14.05 2.30 15.54
C ARG A 100 14.93 1.20 14.96
N GLU A 101 15.36 0.25 15.79
CA GLU A 101 16.24 -0.85 15.39
C GLU A 101 15.79 -1.57 14.10
N TYR A 102 14.47 -1.84 13.95
CA TYR A 102 13.97 -2.49 12.75
C TYR A 102 14.02 -1.61 11.49
N GLN A 103 14.02 -0.28 11.65
CA GLN A 103 14.14 0.66 10.54
C GLN A 103 15.58 0.71 10.06
N GLU A 104 16.57 0.76 10.95
CA GLU A 104 17.98 0.67 10.60
C GLU A 104 18.28 -0.66 9.90
N LYS A 105 17.80 -1.79 10.44
CA LYS A 105 17.91 -3.11 9.79
C LYS A 105 17.30 -3.11 8.39
N ALA A 106 16.13 -2.48 8.20
CA ALA A 106 15.48 -2.38 6.90
C ALA A 106 16.28 -1.53 5.92
N ILE A 107 16.85 -0.39 6.36
CA ILE A 107 17.73 0.43 5.55
C ILE A 107 18.95 -0.38 5.12
N TYR A 108 19.63 -1.04 6.07
CA TYR A 108 20.81 -1.87 5.79
C TYR A 108 20.49 -2.98 4.77
N GLU A 109 19.38 -3.70 4.93
CA GLU A 109 18.96 -4.73 3.99
C GLU A 109 18.60 -4.17 2.59
N CYS A 110 18.01 -2.98 2.52
CA CYS A 110 17.78 -2.28 1.25
C CYS A 110 19.07 -1.99 0.51
N LEU A 111 20.04 -1.45 1.22
CA LEU A 111 21.32 -1.04 0.64
C LEU A 111 22.17 -2.26 0.23
N ARG A 112 22.29 -3.25 1.12
CA ARG A 112 23.05 -4.48 0.86
C ARG A 112 22.49 -5.27 -0.32
N LYS A 113 21.16 -5.43 -0.40
CA LYS A 113 20.50 -6.20 -1.47
C LYS A 113 20.31 -5.41 -2.75
N ARG A 114 20.37 -4.08 -2.69
CA ARG A 114 20.09 -3.16 -3.79
C ARG A 114 18.70 -3.32 -4.40
N ARG A 115 18.03 -4.45 -4.14
CA ARG A 115 16.66 -4.77 -4.62
C ARG A 115 15.86 -5.42 -3.51
N ALA A 116 14.79 -4.74 -3.07
CA ALA A 116 13.91 -5.26 -2.05
C ALA A 116 12.50 -4.68 -2.14
N ILE A 117 11.52 -5.49 -1.77
CA ILE A 117 10.16 -5.04 -1.46
C ILE A 117 10.05 -5.03 0.05
N ILE A 118 9.94 -3.85 0.64
CA ILE A 118 9.79 -3.67 2.08
C ILE A 118 8.32 -3.82 2.46
N ASP A 119 8.00 -4.96 3.07
CA ASP A 119 6.70 -5.22 3.68
C ASP A 119 6.71 -4.67 5.10
N SER A 120 6.03 -3.56 5.28
CA SER A 120 6.01 -2.83 6.54
C SER A 120 4.63 -2.20 6.76
N PRO A 121 4.01 -2.39 7.93
CA PRO A 121 2.65 -1.90 8.20
C PRO A 121 2.51 -0.39 8.02
N THR A 122 1.27 0.08 7.86
CA THR A 122 0.98 1.52 7.93
C THR A 122 1.35 2.03 9.33
N GLY A 123 2.02 3.18 9.40
CA GLY A 123 2.51 3.75 10.66
C GLY A 123 3.85 3.20 11.15
N SER A 124 4.49 2.29 10.43
CA SER A 124 5.82 1.77 10.77
C SER A 124 6.98 2.72 10.43
N GLY A 125 6.71 3.85 9.77
CA GLY A 125 7.75 4.79 9.35
C GLY A 125 8.45 4.42 8.03
N LYS A 126 7.74 3.82 7.06
CA LYS A 126 8.27 3.55 5.70
C LYS A 126 8.94 4.76 5.07
N THR A 127 8.35 5.95 5.24
CA THR A 127 8.89 7.21 4.72
C THR A 127 10.25 7.55 5.33
N LEU A 128 10.47 7.24 6.62
CA LEU A 128 11.76 7.42 7.29
C LEU A 128 12.80 6.43 6.75
N ILE A 129 12.40 5.17 6.50
CA ILE A 129 13.27 4.17 5.87
C ILE A 129 13.69 4.63 4.46
N MET A 130 12.75 5.16 3.65
CA MET A 130 13.07 5.73 2.33
C MET A 130 14.08 6.88 2.42
N ALA A 131 13.84 7.83 3.35
CA ALA A 131 14.76 8.94 3.58
C ALA A 131 16.14 8.45 4.03
N GLY A 132 16.21 7.47 4.93
CA GLY A 132 17.45 6.87 5.40
C GLY A 132 18.25 6.19 4.28
N CYS A 133 17.60 5.44 3.39
CA CYS A 133 18.26 4.86 2.23
C CYS A 133 18.85 5.92 1.29
N ILE A 134 18.10 7.00 1.02
CA ILE A 134 18.59 8.10 0.19
C ILE A 134 19.78 8.81 0.86
N ALA A 135 19.65 9.14 2.14
CA ALA A 135 20.69 9.84 2.88
C ALA A 135 21.99 9.03 2.97
N ALA A 136 21.90 7.72 3.20
CA ALA A 136 23.06 6.84 3.25
C ALA A 136 23.80 6.78 1.91
N LEU A 137 23.06 6.78 0.79
CA LEU A 137 23.68 6.77 -0.56
C LEU A 137 24.17 8.15 -1.00
N GLN A 138 23.60 9.25 -0.45
CA GLN A 138 24.07 10.62 -0.72
C GLN A 138 25.35 10.99 0.03
N TRP A 139 25.80 10.15 0.97
CA TRP A 139 26.99 10.46 1.78
C TRP A 139 28.29 10.51 0.97
N GLY A 140 28.34 9.85 -0.21
CA GLY A 140 29.51 9.83 -1.11
C GLY A 140 29.26 10.65 -2.37
N ASP A 141 28.72 10.02 -3.40
CA ASP A 141 28.70 10.52 -4.78
C ASP A 141 27.46 11.35 -5.16
N ASN A 142 26.53 11.57 -4.21
CA ASN A 142 25.30 12.32 -4.44
C ASN A 142 24.45 11.79 -5.64
N PRO A 143 24.08 10.49 -5.62
CA PRO A 143 23.42 9.85 -6.75
C PRO A 143 22.03 10.46 -7.01
N LYS A 144 21.59 10.42 -8.28
CA LYS A 144 20.22 10.79 -8.62
C LYS A 144 19.23 9.72 -8.15
N ALA A 145 18.21 10.18 -7.43
CA ALA A 145 17.15 9.34 -6.95
C ALA A 145 15.78 9.76 -7.51
N VAL A 146 14.95 8.78 -7.83
CA VAL A 146 13.54 9.02 -8.19
C VAL A 146 12.65 8.21 -7.26
N VAL A 147 11.69 8.88 -6.62
CA VAL A 147 10.66 8.25 -5.80
C VAL A 147 9.31 8.44 -6.50
N LEU A 148 8.67 7.32 -6.88
CA LEU A 148 7.41 7.34 -7.62
C LEU A 148 6.21 7.10 -6.71
N PHE A 149 5.20 7.92 -6.93
CA PHE A 149 3.91 7.87 -6.24
C PHE A 149 2.77 7.74 -7.26
N ARG A 150 1.69 7.08 -6.89
CA ARG A 150 0.44 7.13 -7.67
C ARG A 150 -0.45 8.31 -7.27
N GLU A 151 -0.31 8.77 -6.05
CA GLU A 151 -1.20 9.75 -5.46
C GLU A 151 -0.42 11.00 -5.04
N LYS A 152 -0.88 12.14 -5.51
CA LYS A 152 -0.27 13.43 -5.24
C LYS A 152 -0.24 13.78 -3.75
N GLY A 153 -1.29 13.45 -2.99
CA GLY A 153 -1.34 13.73 -1.55
C GLY A 153 -0.21 13.07 -0.78
N ILE A 154 0.13 11.81 -1.12
CA ILE A 154 1.25 11.07 -0.51
C ILE A 154 2.58 11.70 -0.91
N LEU A 155 2.73 12.08 -2.20
CA LEU A 155 3.92 12.77 -2.68
C LEU A 155 4.18 14.05 -1.88
N ASN A 156 3.17 14.92 -1.72
CA ASN A 156 3.30 16.19 -0.98
C ASN A 156 3.74 15.97 0.46
N GLN A 157 3.11 15.03 1.17
CA GLN A 157 3.51 14.69 2.54
C GLN A 157 4.94 14.17 2.62
N THR A 158 5.33 13.30 1.69
CA THR A 158 6.68 12.74 1.66
C THR A 158 7.70 13.83 1.34
N TYR A 159 7.37 14.75 0.44
CA TYR A 159 8.23 15.89 0.11
C TYR A 159 8.50 16.79 1.32
N GLU A 160 7.46 17.19 2.06
CA GLU A 160 7.62 17.97 3.29
C GLU A 160 8.33 17.19 4.39
N PHE A 161 8.10 15.89 4.49
CA PHE A 161 8.81 15.03 5.43
C PHE A 161 10.31 14.92 5.10
N PHE A 162 10.66 14.74 3.84
CA PHE A 162 12.06 14.68 3.40
C PHE A 162 12.81 15.99 3.64
N LYS A 163 12.13 17.14 3.49
CA LYS A 163 12.69 18.44 3.90
C LYS A 163 13.04 18.47 5.39
N LYS A 164 12.13 17.99 6.25
CA LYS A 164 12.38 17.91 7.70
C LYS A 164 13.51 16.94 8.05
N CYS A 165 13.66 15.86 7.26
CA CYS A 165 14.80 14.94 7.38
C CYS A 165 16.14 15.54 6.89
N GLY A 166 16.14 16.72 6.30
CA GLY A 166 17.35 17.35 5.78
C GLY A 166 17.87 16.76 4.46
N ILE A 167 17.04 16.05 3.70
CA ILE A 167 17.40 15.54 2.36
C ILE A 167 17.71 16.70 1.44
N LYS A 168 18.92 16.71 0.86
CA LYS A 168 19.41 17.79 0.00
C LYS A 168 18.97 17.62 -1.46
N ASN A 169 18.99 18.72 -2.22
CA ASN A 169 18.69 18.74 -3.65
C ASN A 169 17.35 18.07 -4.01
N LEU A 170 16.34 18.33 -3.20
CA LEU A 170 15.01 17.74 -3.31
C LEU A 170 14.21 18.39 -4.42
N GLY A 171 13.74 17.61 -5.38
CA GLY A 171 12.88 18.00 -6.49
C GLY A 171 11.46 17.49 -6.34
N TYR A 172 10.55 18.10 -7.08
CA TYR A 172 9.13 17.81 -7.07
C TYR A 172 8.56 17.80 -8.49
N ASN A 173 7.78 16.79 -8.84
CA ASN A 173 7.14 16.67 -10.15
C ASN A 173 5.72 16.11 -10.06
N SER A 174 4.73 16.92 -10.33
CA SER A 174 3.33 16.51 -10.36
C SER A 174 2.58 17.25 -11.46
N GLY A 175 1.28 16.94 -11.63
CA GLY A 175 0.40 17.68 -12.54
C GLY A 175 0.29 19.19 -12.26
N GLU A 176 0.61 19.64 -11.04
CA GLU A 176 0.45 21.02 -10.59
C GLU A 176 1.75 21.82 -10.51
N GLY A 177 2.91 21.15 -10.57
CA GLY A 177 4.18 21.86 -10.46
C GLY A 177 5.40 20.99 -10.74
N TYR A 178 6.51 21.67 -11.01
CA TYR A 178 7.83 21.08 -11.19
C TYR A 178 8.87 21.92 -10.47
N VAL A 179 9.67 21.28 -9.62
CA VAL A 179 10.86 21.86 -8.98
C VAL A 179 12.00 20.91 -9.29
N PRO A 180 13.08 21.36 -9.94
CA PRO A 180 14.21 20.50 -10.25
C PRO A 180 14.96 20.06 -8.99
N GLY A 181 15.54 18.86 -9.02
CA GLY A 181 16.34 18.34 -7.91
C GLY A 181 16.96 16.99 -8.29
N GLN A 182 18.01 16.59 -7.57
CA GLN A 182 18.64 15.28 -7.76
C GLN A 182 17.83 14.16 -7.14
N VAL A 183 17.15 14.44 -6.02
CA VAL A 183 16.18 13.55 -5.40
C VAL A 183 14.79 13.97 -5.84
N MET A 184 14.29 13.38 -6.90
CA MET A 184 13.03 13.74 -7.54
C MET A 184 11.87 12.92 -6.98
N LEU A 185 10.90 13.56 -6.34
CA LEU A 185 9.62 12.96 -6.01
C LEU A 185 8.64 13.21 -7.15
N SER A 186 8.11 12.15 -7.77
CA SER A 186 7.26 12.28 -8.95
C SER A 186 5.99 11.43 -8.86
N THR A 187 4.88 11.96 -9.38
CA THR A 187 3.75 11.07 -9.71
C THR A 187 4.05 10.28 -10.99
N VAL A 188 3.55 9.04 -11.06
CA VAL A 188 3.69 8.20 -12.27
C VAL A 188 3.13 8.89 -13.51
N GLN A 189 2.03 9.63 -13.36
CA GLN A 189 1.37 10.34 -14.45
C GLN A 189 2.19 11.50 -15.02
N SER A 190 3.15 12.01 -14.24
CA SER A 190 4.00 13.16 -14.63
C SER A 190 5.40 12.75 -15.04
N ILE A 191 5.69 11.45 -15.17
CA ILE A 191 7.04 10.92 -15.40
C ILE A 191 7.67 11.47 -16.69
N ASP A 192 6.87 11.73 -17.72
CA ASP A 192 7.34 12.25 -19.01
C ASP A 192 8.11 13.57 -18.87
N LYS A 193 7.80 14.39 -17.86
CA LYS A 193 8.48 15.66 -17.61
C LYS A 193 9.92 15.51 -17.10
N ILE A 194 10.29 14.34 -16.60
CA ILE A 194 11.63 14.07 -16.03
C ILE A 194 12.45 13.08 -16.87
N ILE A 195 11.89 12.61 -18.00
CA ILE A 195 12.54 11.65 -18.89
C ILE A 195 13.93 12.11 -19.27
N ASP A 196 14.07 13.32 -19.80
CA ASP A 196 15.33 13.84 -20.33
C ASP A 196 16.38 14.12 -19.24
N THR A 197 15.97 14.29 -18.00
CA THR A 197 16.86 14.73 -16.90
C THR A 197 17.20 13.64 -15.90
N HIS A 198 16.39 12.57 -15.80
CA HIS A 198 16.52 11.56 -14.75
C HIS A 198 16.55 10.12 -15.24
N LEU A 199 15.94 9.77 -16.39
CA LEU A 199 15.80 8.34 -16.74
C LEU A 199 17.13 7.61 -16.90
N GLN A 200 18.14 8.25 -17.50
CA GLN A 200 19.42 7.61 -17.77
C GLN A 200 20.37 7.65 -16.57
N ASP A 201 20.28 8.69 -15.74
CA ASP A 201 21.23 8.94 -14.65
C ASP A 201 20.70 8.55 -13.29
N THR A 202 19.45 8.08 -13.19
CA THR A 202 18.87 7.61 -11.92
C THR A 202 19.55 6.33 -11.47
N GLU A 203 20.17 6.38 -10.30
CA GLU A 203 20.78 5.23 -9.62
C GLU A 203 19.84 4.60 -8.59
N ILE A 204 18.97 5.41 -8.00
CA ILE A 204 18.04 4.98 -6.96
C ILE A 204 16.59 5.14 -7.45
N LEU A 205 15.89 4.05 -7.64
CA LEU A 205 14.46 4.04 -7.92
C LEU A 205 13.70 3.50 -6.73
N MET A 206 12.78 4.30 -6.20
CA MET A 206 11.87 3.89 -5.13
C MET A 206 10.41 4.02 -5.57
N VAL A 207 9.55 3.17 -5.06
CA VAL A 207 8.10 3.30 -5.22
C VAL A 207 7.41 3.15 -3.86
N ASP A 208 6.49 4.05 -3.56
CA ASP A 208 5.61 3.90 -2.39
C ASP A 208 4.27 3.29 -2.81
N GLU A 209 3.61 2.61 -1.86
CA GLU A 209 2.40 1.79 -2.08
C GLU A 209 2.56 0.84 -3.28
N ALA A 210 3.66 0.11 -3.29
CA ALA A 210 4.14 -0.71 -4.40
C ALA A 210 3.12 -1.73 -4.92
N HIS A 211 2.16 -2.19 -4.09
CA HIS A 211 1.06 -3.06 -4.52
C HIS A 211 0.18 -2.44 -5.62
N GLN A 212 0.23 -1.12 -5.79
CA GLN A 212 -0.47 -0.42 -6.87
C GLN A 212 0.31 -0.46 -8.19
N PHE A 213 1.62 -0.73 -8.16
CA PHE A 213 2.50 -0.74 -9.34
C PHE A 213 2.51 -2.07 -10.10
N CYS A 214 1.93 -3.11 -9.55
CA CYS A 214 1.76 -4.39 -10.23
C CYS A 214 0.47 -4.48 -11.08
N LYS A 215 -0.34 -3.42 -11.11
CA LYS A 215 -1.59 -3.33 -11.87
C LYS A 215 -1.48 -2.25 -12.95
N GLY A 216 -1.62 -2.66 -14.20
CA GLY A 216 -1.60 -1.76 -15.37
C GLY A 216 -0.22 -1.62 -16.02
N GLU A 217 -0.24 -1.55 -17.35
CA GLU A 217 0.97 -1.51 -18.18
C GLU A 217 1.76 -0.21 -17.99
N THR A 218 1.06 0.92 -17.85
CA THR A 218 1.68 2.25 -17.68
C THR A 218 2.57 2.33 -16.42
N THR A 219 2.12 1.77 -15.30
CA THR A 219 2.91 1.79 -14.05
C THR A 219 4.12 0.89 -14.10
N ILE A 220 4.02 -0.25 -14.80
CA ILE A 220 5.15 -1.16 -15.01
C ILE A 220 6.16 -0.50 -15.96
N ALA A 221 5.69 0.10 -17.05
CA ALA A 221 6.53 0.82 -17.99
C ALA A 221 7.29 1.96 -17.31
N ALA A 222 6.63 2.73 -16.44
CA ALA A 222 7.27 3.80 -15.68
C ALA A 222 8.43 3.29 -14.81
N VAL A 223 8.28 2.14 -14.15
CA VAL A 223 9.36 1.52 -13.36
C VAL A 223 10.49 0.99 -14.25
N GLU A 224 10.16 0.47 -15.43
CA GLU A 224 11.16 -0.04 -16.40
C GLU A 224 11.88 1.06 -17.18
N SER A 225 11.37 2.30 -17.16
CA SER A 225 12.00 3.44 -17.82
C SER A 225 13.33 3.88 -17.19
N PHE A 226 13.72 3.33 -16.04
CA PHE A 226 14.98 3.64 -15.35
C PHE A 226 16.00 2.48 -15.55
N PRO A 227 16.68 2.37 -16.71
CA PRO A 227 17.50 1.21 -17.03
C PRO A 227 18.76 1.09 -16.17
N ASN A 228 19.26 2.20 -15.63
CA ASN A 228 20.51 2.26 -14.89
C ASN A 228 20.32 2.28 -13.35
N ALA A 229 19.06 2.27 -12.86
CA ALA A 229 18.81 2.27 -11.42
C ALA A 229 19.34 0.98 -10.77
N SER A 230 20.48 1.07 -10.10
CA SER A 230 21.14 -0.04 -9.40
C SER A 230 20.42 -0.39 -8.11
N TYR A 231 19.84 0.61 -7.43
CA TYR A 231 18.98 0.43 -6.27
C TYR A 231 17.52 0.51 -6.68
N ARG A 232 16.78 -0.58 -6.49
CA ARG A 232 15.34 -0.67 -6.81
C ARG A 232 14.57 -1.11 -5.59
N LEU A 233 13.92 -0.17 -4.92
CA LEU A 233 13.29 -0.38 -3.63
C LEU A 233 11.78 -0.10 -3.71
N ALA A 234 10.99 -0.99 -3.18
CA ALA A 234 9.54 -0.88 -3.19
C ALA A 234 9.00 -0.96 -1.76
N PHE A 235 8.07 -0.09 -1.40
CA PHE A 235 7.52 -0.01 -0.06
C PHE A 235 6.02 -0.26 -0.09
N THR A 236 5.52 -1.13 0.77
CA THR A 236 4.08 -1.42 0.87
C THR A 236 3.74 -2.08 2.20
N ALA A 237 2.51 -1.87 2.67
CA ALA A 237 1.96 -2.61 3.80
C ALA A 237 1.20 -3.88 3.38
N THR A 238 0.97 -4.07 2.08
CA THR A 238 0.12 -5.15 1.54
C THR A 238 0.72 -5.71 0.25
N PRO A 239 1.90 -6.37 0.32
CA PRO A 239 2.48 -6.99 -0.86
C PRO A 239 1.55 -8.08 -1.42
N PRO A 240 1.48 -8.26 -2.75
CA PRO A 240 0.72 -9.35 -3.35
C PRO A 240 1.16 -10.71 -2.79
N ARG A 241 0.21 -11.61 -2.56
CA ARG A 241 0.47 -12.92 -1.94
C ARG A 241 0.89 -13.98 -2.96
N GLU A 242 1.51 -15.04 -2.48
CA GLU A 242 1.84 -16.22 -3.28
C GLU A 242 0.64 -17.19 -3.36
N ASN A 243 -0.48 -16.73 -3.89
CA ASN A 243 -1.68 -17.53 -4.13
C ASN A 243 -2.15 -17.40 -5.59
N ALA A 244 -3.00 -18.28 -6.04
CA ALA A 244 -3.46 -18.32 -7.44
C ALA A 244 -4.05 -16.99 -7.95
N LYS A 245 -4.64 -16.18 -7.07
CA LYS A 245 -5.23 -14.88 -7.41
C LYS A 245 -4.18 -13.79 -7.61
N ASP A 246 -3.17 -13.77 -6.75
CA ASP A 246 -2.23 -12.65 -6.64
C ASP A 246 -0.84 -12.95 -7.23
N ILE A 247 -0.57 -14.21 -7.59
CA ILE A 247 0.76 -14.65 -8.03
C ILE A 247 1.30 -13.87 -9.23
N ASN A 248 0.45 -13.51 -10.20
CA ASN A 248 0.90 -12.70 -11.32
C ASN A 248 1.34 -11.29 -10.88
N ALA A 249 0.59 -10.67 -9.97
CA ALA A 249 0.95 -9.38 -9.39
C ALA A 249 2.26 -9.49 -8.57
N ARG A 250 2.43 -10.59 -7.83
CA ARG A 250 3.64 -10.90 -7.08
C ARG A 250 4.85 -11.03 -7.99
N MET A 251 4.76 -11.81 -9.05
CA MET A 251 5.86 -12.00 -10.01
C MET A 251 6.25 -10.71 -10.74
N VAL A 252 5.28 -9.85 -11.04
CA VAL A 252 5.55 -8.54 -11.62
C VAL A 252 6.35 -7.67 -10.65
N LEU A 253 5.93 -7.58 -9.40
CA LEU A 253 6.55 -6.73 -8.40
C LEU A 253 7.94 -7.24 -8.01
N GLU A 254 8.07 -8.55 -7.71
CA GLU A 254 9.36 -9.16 -7.43
C GLU A 254 10.32 -9.05 -8.62
N GLY A 255 9.83 -9.25 -9.83
CA GLY A 255 10.65 -9.11 -11.04
C GLY A 255 11.28 -7.73 -11.18
N ALA A 256 10.58 -6.68 -10.76
CA ALA A 256 11.08 -5.31 -10.83
C ALA A 256 11.98 -4.94 -9.63
N PHE A 257 11.64 -5.37 -8.42
CA PHE A 257 12.22 -4.87 -7.17
C PHE A 257 12.94 -5.92 -6.32
N GLY A 258 12.87 -7.20 -6.65
CA GLY A 258 13.51 -8.26 -5.86
C GLY A 258 12.58 -8.88 -4.80
N PRO A 259 13.17 -9.65 -3.86
CA PRO A 259 12.40 -10.38 -2.86
C PRO A 259 11.72 -9.47 -1.85
N VAL A 260 10.66 -10.00 -1.20
CA VAL A 260 10.01 -9.31 -0.08
C VAL A 260 10.84 -9.50 1.19
N TYR A 261 11.06 -8.39 1.86
CA TYR A 261 11.62 -8.31 3.19
C TYR A 261 10.56 -7.73 4.14
N THR A 262 10.07 -8.57 5.06
CA THR A 262 9.12 -8.14 6.10
C THR A 262 9.91 -7.59 7.28
N THR A 263 9.67 -6.34 7.64
CA THR A 263 10.36 -5.66 8.75
C THR A 263 9.84 -6.13 10.10
N ARG A 264 8.62 -5.73 10.40
CA ARG A 264 7.86 -6.07 11.63
C ARG A 264 6.40 -6.25 11.26
N THR A 265 5.69 -7.07 11.99
CA THR A 265 4.23 -7.18 11.84
C THR A 265 3.51 -6.05 12.59
N ALA A 266 2.24 -5.80 12.25
CA ALA A 266 1.43 -4.84 13.01
C ALA A 266 1.29 -5.29 14.49
N GLU A 267 1.23 -6.61 14.75
CA GLU A 267 1.20 -7.20 16.11
C GLU A 267 2.45 -6.82 16.91
N ASP A 268 3.64 -6.93 16.29
CA ASP A 268 4.90 -6.57 16.95
C ASP A 268 4.93 -5.09 17.29
N LEU A 269 4.55 -4.21 16.35
CA LEU A 269 4.53 -2.77 16.57
C LEU A 269 3.51 -2.34 17.65
N ILE A 270 2.40 -3.07 17.77
CA ILE A 270 1.42 -2.85 18.84
C ILE A 270 2.01 -3.27 20.19
N LYS A 271 2.67 -4.44 20.26
CA LYS A 271 3.34 -4.93 21.48
C LYS A 271 4.43 -3.98 21.95
N ASP A 272 5.21 -3.43 21.02
CA ASP A 272 6.27 -2.47 21.30
C ASP A 272 5.73 -1.05 21.60
N GLY A 273 4.40 -0.88 21.57
CA GLY A 273 3.76 0.42 21.83
C GLY A 273 4.01 1.48 20.74
N ALA A 274 4.47 1.07 19.55
CA ALA A 274 4.66 1.95 18.40
C ALA A 274 3.37 2.27 17.67
N LEU A 275 2.36 1.38 17.79
CA LEU A 275 1.01 1.56 17.26
C LEU A 275 -0.02 1.39 18.38
N ALA A 276 -1.14 2.10 18.29
CA ALA A 276 -2.29 1.89 19.16
C ALA A 276 -2.96 0.53 18.87
N LYS A 277 -3.43 -0.15 19.91
CA LYS A 277 -4.13 -1.44 19.77
C LYS A 277 -5.52 -1.23 19.14
N PRO A 278 -5.80 -1.80 17.94
CA PRO A 278 -7.14 -1.73 17.36
C PRO A 278 -8.08 -2.71 18.09
N ILE A 279 -9.25 -2.22 18.48
CA ILE A 279 -10.36 -3.00 19.02
C ILE A 279 -11.48 -2.97 17.98
N ILE A 280 -11.70 -4.08 17.31
CA ILE A 280 -12.73 -4.19 16.27
C ILE A 280 -14.08 -4.46 16.93
N GLN A 281 -15.04 -3.58 16.73
CA GLN A 281 -16.41 -3.69 17.20
C GLN A 281 -17.31 -4.04 16.00
N VAL A 282 -17.78 -5.26 15.92
CA VAL A 282 -18.65 -5.73 14.83
C VAL A 282 -20.09 -5.47 15.21
N VAL A 283 -20.74 -4.58 14.48
CA VAL A 283 -22.13 -4.17 14.66
C VAL A 283 -23.04 -5.02 13.78
N ASP A 284 -23.96 -5.78 14.37
CA ASP A 284 -24.93 -6.56 13.60
C ASP A 284 -25.94 -5.63 12.91
N ASN A 285 -26.05 -5.76 11.59
CA ASN A 285 -27.00 -5.01 10.78
C ASN A 285 -27.90 -5.96 9.99
N THR A 286 -29.01 -6.33 10.62
CA THR A 286 -30.05 -7.15 10.00
C THR A 286 -31.15 -6.24 9.47
N PRO A 287 -31.53 -6.35 8.19
CA PRO A 287 -32.61 -5.54 7.64
C PRO A 287 -33.94 -5.89 8.28
N ALA A 288 -34.82 -4.90 8.47
CA ALA A 288 -36.13 -5.08 9.07
C ALA A 288 -37.11 -5.92 8.22
N SER A 289 -36.83 -6.06 6.90
CA SER A 289 -37.67 -6.83 5.99
C SER A 289 -36.82 -7.77 5.10
N SER A 290 -37.43 -8.89 4.71
CA SER A 290 -36.78 -9.81 3.75
C SER A 290 -36.66 -9.16 2.38
N ILE A 291 -35.43 -9.26 1.80
CA ILE A 291 -35.16 -8.76 0.44
C ILE A 291 -35.86 -9.68 -0.57
N ARG A 292 -36.83 -9.13 -1.30
CA ARG A 292 -37.59 -9.84 -2.33
C ARG A 292 -37.02 -9.53 -3.69
N SER A 293 -36.71 -10.55 -4.50
CA SER A 293 -36.24 -10.51 -5.90
C SER A 293 -34.73 -10.34 -6.14
N PRO A 294 -34.24 -10.80 -7.29
CA PRO A 294 -32.85 -10.55 -7.69
C PRO A 294 -32.67 -9.07 -8.00
N ILE A 295 -32.09 -8.34 -7.03
CA ILE A 295 -31.71 -6.93 -7.16
C ILE A 295 -30.22 -6.88 -7.47
N SER A 296 -29.79 -5.93 -8.30
CA SER A 296 -28.36 -5.75 -8.61
C SER A 296 -27.56 -5.33 -7.37
N TYR A 297 -26.25 -5.61 -7.37
CA TYR A 297 -25.38 -5.16 -6.29
C TYR A 297 -25.44 -3.64 -6.06
N LEU A 298 -25.55 -2.84 -7.13
CA LEU A 298 -25.61 -1.38 -7.03
C LEU A 298 -26.88 -0.92 -6.34
N GLU A 299 -28.01 -1.51 -6.65
CA GLU A 299 -29.30 -1.20 -5.99
C GLU A 299 -29.30 -1.62 -4.52
N ILE A 300 -28.75 -2.81 -4.20
CA ILE A 300 -28.60 -3.25 -2.81
C ILE A 300 -27.69 -2.29 -2.05
N TYR A 301 -26.58 -1.88 -2.66
CA TYR A 301 -25.65 -0.94 -2.02
C TYR A 301 -26.32 0.41 -1.74
N ASP A 302 -27.06 0.94 -2.71
CA ASP A 302 -27.77 2.20 -2.57
C ASP A 302 -28.83 2.14 -1.48
N GLN A 303 -29.70 1.14 -1.53
CA GLN A 303 -30.85 1.01 -0.59
C GLN A 303 -30.45 0.61 0.83
N TYR A 304 -29.44 -0.24 0.99
CA TYR A 304 -29.12 -0.86 2.29
C TYR A 304 -27.83 -0.36 2.93
N VAL A 305 -27.03 0.44 2.21
CA VAL A 305 -25.84 1.08 2.78
C VAL A 305 -25.98 2.60 2.77
N VAL A 306 -26.27 3.20 1.61
CA VAL A 306 -26.28 4.65 1.44
C VAL A 306 -27.56 5.27 2.00
N ASN A 307 -28.73 4.81 1.52
CA ASN A 307 -30.05 5.36 1.80
C ASN A 307 -30.85 4.54 2.83
N CYS A 308 -30.15 3.77 3.68
CA CYS A 308 -30.77 2.97 4.73
C CYS A 308 -30.86 3.75 6.05
N ASP A 309 -32.03 4.30 6.36
CA ASP A 309 -32.24 5.09 7.57
C ASP A 309 -31.86 4.32 8.84
N SER A 310 -32.30 3.07 8.99
CA SER A 310 -31.99 2.27 10.17
C SER A 310 -30.48 2.04 10.37
N ARG A 311 -29.72 1.92 9.28
CA ARG A 311 -28.26 1.78 9.32
C ARG A 311 -27.58 3.11 9.66
N ASN A 312 -28.06 4.20 9.07
CA ASN A 312 -27.53 5.54 9.31
C ASN A 312 -27.85 6.01 10.74
N ASP A 313 -29.02 5.64 11.27
CA ASP A 313 -29.40 5.91 12.67
C ASP A 313 -28.54 5.12 13.67
N LYS A 314 -28.18 3.87 13.36
CA LYS A 314 -27.18 3.11 14.14
C LYS A 314 -25.83 3.80 14.15
N ILE A 315 -25.37 4.35 13.01
CA ILE A 315 -24.12 5.12 12.96
C ILE A 315 -24.22 6.34 13.88
N LYS A 316 -25.32 7.09 13.81
CA LYS A 316 -25.60 8.21 14.73
C LYS A 316 -25.55 7.77 16.19
N GLU A 317 -26.22 6.66 16.54
CA GLU A 317 -26.25 6.13 17.90
C GLU A 317 -24.83 5.78 18.40
N ILE A 318 -24.01 5.16 17.56
CA ILE A 318 -22.60 4.86 17.88
C ILE A 318 -21.85 6.15 18.19
N VAL A 319 -21.96 7.18 17.34
CA VAL A 319 -21.29 8.47 17.53
C VAL A 319 -21.78 9.14 18.83
N THR A 320 -23.09 9.13 19.09
CA THR A 320 -23.68 9.70 20.32
C THR A 320 -23.12 9.02 21.57
N LYS A 321 -23.05 7.68 21.59
CA LYS A 321 -22.46 6.93 22.72
C LYS A 321 -20.98 7.22 22.90
N ILE A 322 -20.23 7.36 21.80
CA ILE A 322 -18.81 7.76 21.85
C ILE A 322 -18.69 9.13 22.51
N TYR A 323 -19.48 10.11 22.10
CA TYR A 323 -19.44 11.47 22.65
C TYR A 323 -19.79 11.51 24.13
N GLN A 324 -20.77 10.71 24.56
CA GLN A 324 -21.14 10.58 25.97
C GLN A 324 -20.02 9.96 26.81
N SER A 325 -19.25 9.04 26.24
CA SER A 325 -18.18 8.33 26.96
C SER A 325 -16.84 9.07 26.95
N ASN A 326 -16.60 9.94 25.97
CA ASN A 326 -15.35 10.65 25.79
C ASN A 326 -15.61 12.07 25.23
N SER A 327 -15.51 13.06 26.10
CA SER A 327 -15.74 14.48 25.79
C SER A 327 -14.72 15.09 24.81
N LYS A 328 -13.64 14.40 24.48
CA LYS A 328 -12.63 14.81 23.50
C LYS A 328 -12.52 13.84 22.31
N ALA A 329 -13.51 13.00 22.10
CA ALA A 329 -13.48 11.98 21.06
C ALA A 329 -13.32 12.60 19.67
N LYS A 330 -12.39 12.06 18.88
CA LYS A 330 -12.23 12.35 17.46
C LYS A 330 -12.66 11.11 16.68
N VAL A 331 -13.74 11.25 15.92
CA VAL A 331 -14.38 10.15 15.18
C VAL A 331 -14.17 10.34 13.69
N LEU A 332 -13.70 9.31 13.00
CA LEU A 332 -13.64 9.26 11.55
C LEU A 332 -14.68 8.28 11.00
N ILE A 333 -15.55 8.75 10.12
CA ILE A 333 -16.50 7.89 9.39
C ILE A 333 -16.05 7.76 7.94
N LEU A 334 -15.80 6.53 7.50
CA LEU A 334 -15.43 6.24 6.12
C LEU A 334 -16.66 5.83 5.31
N VAL A 335 -16.94 6.56 4.25
CA VAL A 335 -18.01 6.27 3.29
C VAL A 335 -17.46 6.06 1.87
N LYS A 336 -18.30 5.63 0.93
CA LYS A 336 -17.91 5.46 -0.47
C LYS A 336 -18.49 6.57 -1.36
N ASN A 337 -19.70 7.04 -1.08
CA ASN A 337 -20.48 7.93 -1.93
C ASN A 337 -20.71 9.28 -1.26
N LEU A 338 -20.83 10.35 -2.04
CA LEU A 338 -21.15 11.70 -1.55
C LEU A 338 -22.54 11.76 -0.91
N GLN A 339 -23.54 11.10 -1.51
CA GLN A 339 -24.88 11.03 -0.94
C GLN A 339 -24.88 10.44 0.49
N HIS A 340 -23.98 9.50 0.78
CA HIS A 340 -23.87 8.94 2.13
C HIS A 340 -23.25 9.94 3.11
N ILE A 341 -22.37 10.85 2.64
CA ILE A 341 -21.89 12.00 3.46
C ILE A 341 -23.07 12.86 3.86
N GLU A 342 -23.90 13.31 2.90
CA GLU A 342 -25.06 14.17 3.14
C GLU A 342 -26.03 13.52 4.13
N ASN A 343 -26.36 12.24 3.94
CA ASN A 343 -27.26 11.48 4.80
C ASN A 343 -26.75 11.40 6.25
N LEU A 344 -25.46 11.27 6.47
CA LEU A 344 -24.87 11.21 7.80
C LEU A 344 -24.65 12.59 8.40
N GLN A 345 -24.23 13.58 7.61
CA GLN A 345 -24.02 14.95 8.06
C GLN A 345 -25.32 15.57 8.60
N SER A 346 -26.47 15.28 7.98
CA SER A 346 -27.76 15.74 8.47
C SER A 346 -28.19 15.14 9.81
N ARG A 347 -27.53 14.06 10.27
CA ARG A 347 -27.87 13.31 11.49
C ARG A 347 -26.89 13.51 12.64
N ILE A 348 -25.66 13.88 12.36
CA ILE A 348 -24.55 13.93 13.33
C ILE A 348 -24.17 15.39 13.60
N GLU A 349 -24.21 15.76 14.88
CA GLU A 349 -23.78 17.08 15.33
C GLU A 349 -22.25 17.22 15.30
N ASN A 350 -21.74 18.45 15.21
CA ASN A 350 -20.33 18.79 15.16
C ASN A 350 -19.55 17.96 14.11
N CYS A 351 -20.05 17.98 12.87
CA CYS A 351 -19.63 17.12 11.79
C CYS A 351 -18.92 17.91 10.70
N TYR A 352 -17.67 17.52 10.40
CA TYR A 352 -16.85 18.00 9.30
C TYR A 352 -16.94 17.03 8.14
N THR A 353 -16.83 17.50 6.90
CA THR A 353 -16.84 16.64 5.70
C THR A 353 -15.65 16.92 4.82
N ILE A 354 -15.09 15.88 4.18
CA ILE A 354 -14.04 15.98 3.16
C ILE A 354 -14.47 15.18 1.93
N GLU A 355 -14.49 15.88 0.81
CA GLU A 355 -14.90 15.33 -0.48
C GLU A 355 -13.75 15.33 -1.50
N GLY A 356 -13.95 14.58 -2.60
CA GLY A 356 -12.96 14.50 -3.67
C GLY A 356 -12.73 15.82 -4.41
N LYS A 357 -13.74 16.72 -4.44
CA LYS A 357 -13.68 18.03 -5.07
C LYS A 357 -12.88 19.07 -4.28
N ASP A 358 -12.68 18.84 -2.97
CA ASP A 358 -11.93 19.77 -2.13
C ASP A 358 -10.46 19.77 -2.56
N ASP A 359 -9.87 20.94 -2.70
CA ASP A 359 -8.44 21.06 -2.92
C ASP A 359 -7.65 20.69 -1.67
N ILE A 360 -6.33 20.56 -1.81
CA ILE A 360 -5.46 20.08 -0.74
C ILE A 360 -5.46 21.04 0.45
N ASP A 361 -5.39 22.34 0.20
CA ASP A 361 -5.29 23.35 1.25
C ASP A 361 -6.60 23.41 2.05
N SER A 362 -7.74 23.39 1.38
CA SER A 362 -9.07 23.28 2.03
C SER A 362 -9.18 22.03 2.91
N ARG A 363 -8.65 20.89 2.47
CA ARG A 363 -8.65 19.66 3.30
C ARG A 363 -7.81 19.83 4.55
N TYR A 364 -6.61 20.43 4.43
CA TYR A 364 -5.76 20.70 5.60
C TYR A 364 -6.44 21.65 6.58
N ASP A 365 -7.12 22.67 6.10
CA ASP A 365 -7.87 23.61 6.94
C ASP A 365 -9.02 22.94 7.68
N ILE A 366 -9.78 22.07 7.01
CA ILE A 366 -10.85 21.29 7.65
C ILE A 366 -10.29 20.38 8.73
N ILE A 367 -9.18 19.67 8.45
CA ILE A 367 -8.55 18.78 9.41
C ILE A 367 -7.99 19.55 10.59
N ASN A 368 -7.33 20.68 10.37
CA ASN A 368 -6.81 21.52 11.43
C ASN A 368 -7.92 22.02 12.38
N LYS A 369 -9.07 22.41 11.81
CA LYS A 369 -10.26 22.78 12.60
C LYS A 369 -10.78 21.58 13.40
N PHE A 370 -10.92 20.42 12.77
CA PHE A 370 -11.38 19.20 13.42
C PHE A 370 -10.46 18.75 14.55
N VAL A 371 -9.15 18.80 14.37
CA VAL A 371 -8.17 18.40 15.39
C VAL A 371 -8.16 19.37 16.58
N LYS A 372 -8.25 20.69 16.31
CA LYS A 372 -8.25 21.75 17.32
C LYS A 372 -9.60 21.92 18.04
N GLU A 373 -10.64 21.22 17.61
CA GLU A 373 -11.95 21.28 18.26
C GLU A 373 -11.87 20.74 19.70
N ASP A 374 -12.28 21.53 20.65
CA ASP A 374 -12.24 21.16 22.08
C ASP A 374 -13.34 20.16 22.46
N ASN A 375 -14.46 20.19 21.73
CA ASN A 375 -15.57 19.28 21.89
C ASN A 375 -15.36 17.98 21.09
N PRO A 376 -16.13 16.90 21.40
CA PRO A 376 -16.13 15.72 20.55
C PRO A 376 -16.56 16.10 19.13
N ALA A 377 -15.84 15.61 18.14
CA ALA A 377 -16.09 15.95 16.75
C ALA A 377 -16.00 14.72 15.84
N THR A 378 -16.79 14.75 14.76
CA THR A 378 -16.77 13.73 13.71
C THR A 378 -16.29 14.34 12.39
N ILE A 379 -15.47 13.58 11.68
CA ILE A 379 -15.13 13.88 10.28
C ILE A 379 -15.60 12.74 9.39
N ILE A 380 -16.35 13.04 8.33
CA ILE A 380 -16.84 12.07 7.35
C ILE A 380 -16.10 12.28 6.04
N GLY A 381 -15.56 11.20 5.47
CA GLY A 381 -14.86 11.30 4.19
C GLY A 381 -14.93 10.04 3.35
N THR A 382 -14.73 10.22 2.05
CA THR A 382 -14.61 9.14 1.07
C THR A 382 -13.20 8.56 1.07
N ASN A 383 -12.86 7.76 0.06
CA ASN A 383 -11.51 7.20 -0.14
C ASN A 383 -10.41 8.28 -0.21
N VAL A 384 -10.76 9.53 -0.47
CA VAL A 384 -9.82 10.67 -0.43
C VAL A 384 -9.15 10.80 0.95
N MET A 385 -9.88 10.45 2.01
CA MET A 385 -9.28 10.36 3.36
C MET A 385 -8.26 9.22 3.48
N GLN A 386 -8.24 8.27 2.54
CA GLN A 386 -7.25 7.18 2.53
C GLN A 386 -5.93 7.60 1.88
N THR A 387 -5.90 8.72 1.17
CA THR A 387 -4.78 9.15 0.35
C THR A 387 -4.09 10.37 0.96
N GLY A 388 -3.01 10.11 1.66
CA GLY A 388 -2.04 11.12 2.04
C GLY A 388 -2.30 11.93 3.31
N ILE A 389 -3.47 11.88 3.98
CA ILE A 389 -3.71 12.65 5.19
C ILE A 389 -3.75 11.73 6.41
N SER A 390 -2.93 12.02 7.41
CA SER A 390 -2.94 11.32 8.70
C SER A 390 -3.50 12.24 9.78
N ILE A 391 -4.38 11.70 10.61
CA ILE A 391 -4.91 12.38 11.79
C ILE A 391 -4.67 11.44 12.97
N ASP A 392 -3.62 11.71 13.72
CA ASP A 392 -3.16 10.81 14.77
C ASP A 392 -4.10 10.84 16.00
N GLU A 393 -4.88 11.90 16.14
CA GLU A 393 -5.86 12.11 17.22
C GLU A 393 -7.12 11.25 17.08
N ILE A 394 -7.38 10.61 15.93
CA ILE A 394 -8.55 9.75 15.75
C ILE A 394 -8.54 8.62 16.77
N SER A 395 -9.50 8.62 17.67
CA SER A 395 -9.70 7.59 18.69
C SER A 395 -10.71 6.51 18.28
N HIS A 396 -11.65 6.87 17.41
CA HIS A 396 -12.72 6.00 16.93
C HIS A 396 -12.88 6.09 15.41
N MET A 397 -13.07 4.96 14.77
CA MET A 397 -13.34 4.90 13.33
C MET A 397 -14.60 4.07 13.07
N ILE A 398 -15.40 4.50 12.11
CA ILE A 398 -16.60 3.78 11.66
C ILE A 398 -16.46 3.48 10.16
N ASN A 399 -16.43 2.20 9.81
CA ASN A 399 -16.40 1.75 8.43
C ASN A 399 -17.81 1.63 7.87
N ALA A 400 -18.35 2.71 7.35
CA ALA A 400 -19.70 2.74 6.77
C ALA A 400 -19.74 2.26 5.31
N ARG A 401 -18.61 1.92 4.68
CA ARG A 401 -18.49 1.62 3.24
C ARG A 401 -19.11 0.29 2.80
N GLY A 402 -19.13 -0.74 3.64
CA GLY A 402 -19.66 -2.05 3.25
C GLY A 402 -18.86 -2.81 2.16
N LEU A 403 -17.64 -2.40 1.83
CA LEU A 403 -16.79 -3.01 0.80
C LEU A 403 -16.09 -4.27 1.32
N SER A 404 -15.69 -5.20 0.43
CA SER A 404 -15.01 -6.46 0.78
C SER A 404 -13.47 -6.36 0.75
N GLY A 405 -12.91 -5.35 0.12
CA GLY A 405 -11.48 -5.26 -0.17
C GLY A 405 -10.60 -5.27 1.07
N GLU A 406 -9.56 -6.13 1.09
CA GLU A 406 -8.57 -6.18 2.17
C GLU A 406 -7.79 -4.87 2.26
N VAL A 407 -7.24 -4.42 1.14
CA VAL A 407 -6.40 -3.21 1.07
C VAL A 407 -7.13 -1.96 1.56
N PRO A 408 -8.33 -1.59 1.05
CA PRO A 408 -9.06 -0.44 1.56
C PRO A 408 -9.42 -0.55 3.04
N THR A 409 -9.70 -1.75 3.53
CA THR A 409 -10.03 -2.00 4.94
C THR A 409 -8.82 -1.75 5.83
N LEU A 410 -7.67 -2.33 5.48
CA LEU A 410 -6.43 -2.21 6.25
C LEU A 410 -5.82 -0.81 6.16
N GLN A 411 -5.87 -0.15 5.02
CA GLN A 411 -5.42 1.22 4.87
C GLN A 411 -6.26 2.19 5.70
N GLY A 412 -7.59 2.00 5.69
CA GLY A 412 -8.48 2.78 6.56
C GLY A 412 -8.08 2.62 8.03
N LEU A 413 -7.99 1.39 8.50
CA LEU A 413 -7.62 1.07 9.88
C LEU A 413 -6.22 1.58 10.23
N GLY A 414 -5.25 1.43 9.34
CA GLY A 414 -3.87 1.85 9.54
C GLY A 414 -3.68 3.34 9.85
N ARG A 415 -4.62 4.19 9.44
CA ARG A 415 -4.59 5.62 9.77
C ARG A 415 -5.00 5.91 11.21
N GLY A 416 -5.94 5.14 11.73
CA GLY A 416 -6.39 5.29 13.10
C GLY A 416 -5.47 4.66 14.13
N ILE A 417 -4.63 3.69 13.77
CA ILE A 417 -3.76 2.99 14.73
C ILE A 417 -2.44 3.70 15.01
N ARG A 418 -2.15 4.85 14.38
CA ARG A 418 -0.99 5.65 14.75
C ARG A 418 -1.13 6.11 16.20
N LYS A 419 -0.02 6.09 16.91
CA LYS A 419 0.02 6.52 18.30
C LYS A 419 0.00 8.04 18.36
N ALA A 420 -0.80 8.58 19.29
CA ALA A 420 -0.78 9.97 19.72
C ALA A 420 -0.67 10.00 21.23
N GLU A 421 -0.38 11.14 21.82
CA GLU A 421 -0.30 11.29 23.27
C GLU A 421 -1.61 10.84 23.94
N GLY A 422 -1.51 9.96 24.93
CA GLY A 422 -2.67 9.39 25.63
C GLY A 422 -3.51 8.36 24.84
N LYS A 423 -3.08 7.96 23.63
CA LYS A 423 -3.81 7.03 22.78
C LYS A 423 -3.13 5.67 22.71
N ASP A 424 -3.58 4.72 23.53
CA ASP A 424 -3.12 3.33 23.52
C ASP A 424 -4.02 2.38 22.74
N LYS A 425 -5.27 2.77 22.52
CA LYS A 425 -6.30 1.98 21.82
C LYS A 425 -7.00 2.82 20.76
N MET A 426 -7.48 2.15 19.73
CA MET A 426 -8.34 2.71 18.69
C MET A 426 -9.53 1.79 18.47
N TYR A 427 -10.74 2.31 18.61
CA TYR A 427 -11.97 1.56 18.40
C TYR A 427 -12.40 1.66 16.95
N PHE A 428 -12.57 0.50 16.31
CA PHE A 428 -12.97 0.41 14.91
C PHE A 428 -14.30 -0.31 14.78
N TYR A 429 -15.35 0.42 14.43
CA TYR A 429 -16.70 -0.12 14.23
C TYR A 429 -16.87 -0.56 12.79
N ASP A 430 -17.26 -1.80 12.57
CA ASP A 430 -17.57 -2.37 11.26
C ASP A 430 -18.90 -3.09 11.27
N PHE A 431 -19.64 -3.01 10.17
CA PHE A 431 -21.00 -3.56 10.08
C PHE A 431 -20.97 -4.99 9.53
N TYR A 432 -21.63 -5.90 10.22
CA TYR A 432 -22.00 -7.20 9.68
C TYR A 432 -23.38 -7.08 9.02
N ASP A 433 -23.38 -6.77 7.74
CA ASP A 433 -24.59 -6.54 6.97
C ASP A 433 -25.18 -7.90 6.51
N ARG A 434 -26.29 -8.36 7.12
CA ARG A 434 -26.99 -9.63 6.74
C ARG A 434 -27.86 -9.43 5.50
N ILE A 435 -27.23 -9.08 4.41
CA ILE A 435 -27.84 -8.66 3.16
C ILE A 435 -27.12 -9.36 2.02
N PRO A 436 -27.80 -9.86 0.97
CA PRO A 436 -27.15 -10.46 -0.20
C PRO A 436 -25.94 -9.63 -0.69
N TYR A 437 -24.87 -10.27 -1.14
CA TYR A 437 -23.56 -9.70 -1.48
C TYR A 437 -22.81 -9.07 -0.27
N LEU A 438 -23.45 -8.23 0.55
CA LEU A 438 -22.81 -7.50 1.65
C LEU A 438 -22.42 -8.41 2.82
N GLU A 439 -23.19 -9.50 3.05
CA GLU A 439 -22.84 -10.49 4.06
C GLU A 439 -21.49 -11.16 3.76
N ASN A 440 -21.26 -11.51 2.49
CA ASN A 440 -19.98 -12.07 2.09
C ASN A 440 -18.84 -11.05 2.25
N HIS A 441 -19.10 -9.77 1.92
CA HIS A 441 -18.14 -8.69 2.17
C HIS A 441 -17.79 -8.57 3.67
N SER A 442 -18.79 -8.63 4.54
CA SER A 442 -18.59 -8.57 5.99
C SER A 442 -17.78 -9.77 6.49
N LYS A 443 -18.09 -11.00 6.03
CA LYS A 443 -17.32 -12.21 6.35
C LYS A 443 -15.85 -12.07 5.95
N GLN A 444 -15.57 -11.55 4.76
CA GLN A 444 -14.20 -11.34 4.29
C GLN A 444 -13.44 -10.34 5.17
N ARG A 445 -14.05 -9.21 5.55
CA ARG A 445 -13.41 -8.23 6.44
C ARG A 445 -13.07 -8.83 7.80
N ILE A 446 -14.00 -9.57 8.41
CA ILE A 446 -13.76 -10.25 9.70
C ILE A 446 -12.63 -11.25 9.62
N LEU A 447 -12.53 -12.02 8.52
CA LEU A 447 -11.40 -12.92 8.29
C LEU A 447 -10.07 -12.17 8.21
N HIS A 448 -10.04 -10.97 7.61
CA HIS A 448 -8.83 -10.14 7.57
C HIS A 448 -8.42 -9.66 8.96
N TYR A 449 -9.36 -9.20 9.80
CA TYR A 449 -9.06 -8.79 11.18
C TYR A 449 -8.52 -9.95 12.02
N LYS A 450 -9.14 -11.13 11.94
CA LYS A 450 -8.69 -12.33 12.65
C LYS A 450 -7.30 -12.79 12.20
N ARG A 451 -7.00 -12.69 10.91
CA ARG A 451 -5.67 -13.05 10.37
C ARG A 451 -4.58 -12.14 10.92
N LEU A 452 -4.89 -10.86 11.15
CA LEU A 452 -3.98 -9.91 11.78
C LEU A 452 -3.98 -10.01 13.31
N LYS A 453 -4.68 -10.99 13.88
CA LYS A 453 -4.81 -11.23 15.33
C LYS A 453 -5.36 -10.03 16.09
N PHE A 454 -6.18 -9.20 15.45
CA PHE A 454 -6.86 -8.11 16.13
C PHE A 454 -7.98 -8.66 17.04
N GLU A 455 -8.23 -7.96 18.14
CA GLU A 455 -9.35 -8.25 19.03
C GLU A 455 -10.66 -7.89 18.33
N VAL A 456 -11.56 -8.87 18.20
CA VAL A 456 -12.84 -8.70 17.48
C VAL A 456 -13.99 -9.03 18.43
N ASN A 457 -14.81 -8.03 18.72
CA ASN A 457 -15.96 -8.10 19.61
C ASN A 457 -17.26 -7.89 18.82
N ASN A 458 -18.30 -8.67 19.11
CA ASN A 458 -19.64 -8.43 18.57
C ASN A 458 -20.39 -7.49 19.51
N VAL A 459 -20.89 -6.41 18.98
CA VAL A 459 -21.64 -5.41 19.74
C VAL A 459 -23.06 -5.27 19.18
N ARG A 460 -24.02 -5.02 20.05
CA ARG A 460 -25.41 -4.70 19.69
C ARG A 460 -25.71 -3.26 20.10
N PHE A 461 -26.30 -2.53 19.18
CA PHE A 461 -26.78 -1.18 19.34
C PHE A 461 -28.29 -1.16 19.12
#